data_b22055687e485755aa82608c4f6cff47
#
_entry.id   b22055687e485755aa82608c4f6cff47
#
_cell.length_a   1.000
_cell.length_b   1.000
_cell.length_c   1.000
_cell.angle_alpha   90.00
_cell.angle_beta   90.00
_cell.angle_gamma   90.00
#
_symmetry.space_group_name_H-M   'P 1'
#
loop_
_entity.id
_entity.type
_entity.pdbx_description
1 polymer ?
#
loop_
_entity_poly.entity_id
_entity_poly.type
_entity_poly.pdbx_seq_one_letter_code
_entity_poly.pdbx_strand_id
1 'polypeptide(L)'
;MYDGNPASIPALLDERFAYHSVRDEQDELVGYFCFGEDARVPEGRALGLYDETVLDIGLGMRPDLTGRGLGPEFVLAGLHFAEERFSTSSFRLTVASFNVRAVRVYEKVGFEVSTTFGSSATVGGREWLLMLRPPAYEPKR
;
A
#
# COMPACT_ATOMS: atom_id res chain seq x y z
N MET A 1 -8.06 16.71 -9.86
CA MET A 1 -7.41 15.39 -10.01
C MET A 1 -6.08 15.38 -9.29
N TYR A 2 -5.72 14.26 -8.73
CA TYR A 2 -4.43 14.10 -8.05
C TYR A 2 -3.28 14.35 -9.05
N ASP A 3 -2.37 15.21 -8.68
CA ASP A 3 -1.31 15.66 -9.59
C ASP A 3 0.03 14.95 -9.39
N GLY A 4 0.07 13.95 -8.51
CA GLY A 4 1.30 13.21 -8.24
C GLY A 4 2.26 13.89 -7.28
N ASN A 5 1.93 15.07 -6.80
CA ASN A 5 2.77 15.79 -5.85
C ASN A 5 2.37 15.42 -4.42
N PRO A 6 3.28 14.88 -3.61
CA PRO A 6 2.94 14.55 -2.21
C PRO A 6 2.35 15.72 -1.43
N ALA A 7 2.74 16.94 -1.76
CA ALA A 7 2.21 18.12 -1.07
C ALA A 7 0.74 18.38 -1.37
N SER A 8 0.20 17.77 -2.42
CA SER A 8 -1.22 17.93 -2.77
C SER A 8 -2.11 16.89 -2.10
N ILE A 9 -1.58 16.10 -1.16
CA ILE A 9 -2.35 15.10 -0.42
C ILE A 9 -2.73 15.67 0.93
N PRO A 10 -3.97 16.15 1.11
CA PRO A 10 -4.44 16.51 2.45
C PRO A 10 -4.79 15.23 3.19
N ALA A 11 -3.95 14.82 4.11
CA ALA A 11 -4.21 13.63 4.90
C ALA A 11 -5.15 13.97 6.04
N LEU A 12 -6.30 13.33 6.08
CA LEU A 12 -7.21 13.42 7.21
C LEU A 12 -6.76 12.39 8.23
N LEU A 13 -6.15 12.87 9.29
CA LEU A 13 -5.59 11.99 10.31
C LEU A 13 -6.65 11.63 11.34
N ASP A 14 -7.14 10.40 11.28
CA ASP A 14 -7.85 9.81 12.39
C ASP A 14 -6.96 8.71 12.95
N GLU A 15 -6.18 9.06 13.94
CA GLU A 15 -5.18 8.15 14.50
C GLU A 15 -5.80 6.90 15.09
N ARG A 16 -7.07 6.95 15.47
CA ARG A 16 -7.74 5.77 16.04
C ARG A 16 -7.88 4.67 15.02
N PHE A 17 -8.05 5.02 13.75
CA PHE A 17 -8.31 4.05 12.68
C PHE A 17 -7.15 3.90 11.71
N ALA A 18 -6.12 4.72 11.86
CA ALA A 18 -4.94 4.67 10.98
C ALA A 18 -5.27 4.79 9.48
N TYR A 19 -6.42 5.37 9.14
CA TYR A 19 -6.83 5.61 7.76
C TYR A 19 -6.62 7.07 7.41
N HIS A 20 -6.19 7.30 6.17
CA HIS A 20 -5.92 8.64 5.67
C HIS A 20 -6.55 8.76 4.30
N SER A 21 -7.51 9.66 4.14
CA SER A 21 -8.11 9.89 2.84
C SER A 21 -7.21 10.79 2.00
N VAL A 22 -7.25 10.56 0.69
CA VAL A 22 -6.48 11.36 -0.27
C VAL A 22 -7.48 12.08 -1.16
N ARG A 23 -7.32 13.38 -1.30
CA ARG A 23 -8.21 14.20 -2.11
C ARG A 23 -7.41 14.99 -3.15
N ASP A 24 -8.08 15.31 -4.24
CA ASP A 24 -7.45 16.11 -5.28
C ASP A 24 -7.65 17.61 -5.04
N GLU A 25 -7.25 18.42 -6.00
CA GLU A 25 -7.31 19.88 -5.89
C GLU A 25 -8.75 20.38 -5.78
N GLN A 26 -9.73 19.62 -6.26
CA GLN A 26 -11.15 19.95 -6.17
C GLN A 26 -11.79 19.37 -4.92
N ASP A 27 -10.99 18.88 -3.99
CA ASP A 27 -11.45 18.26 -2.74
C ASP A 27 -12.28 17.00 -2.97
N GLU A 28 -12.09 16.33 -4.09
CA GLU A 28 -12.74 15.06 -4.36
C GLU A 28 -11.89 13.89 -3.88
N LEU A 29 -12.55 12.86 -3.36
CA LEU A 29 -11.85 11.69 -2.84
C LEU A 29 -11.21 10.91 -3.99
N VAL A 30 -9.89 10.73 -3.92
CA VAL A 30 -9.11 9.97 -4.88
C VAL A 30 -8.87 8.54 -4.40
N GLY A 31 -8.67 8.38 -3.11
CA GLY A 31 -8.39 7.09 -2.53
C GLY A 31 -8.08 7.21 -1.05
N TYR A 32 -7.46 6.18 -0.52
CA TYR A 32 -7.08 6.18 0.89
C TYR A 32 -5.81 5.37 1.10
N PHE A 33 -5.17 5.60 2.25
CA PHE A 33 -4.10 4.78 2.76
C PHE A 33 -4.44 4.36 4.19
N CYS A 34 -3.98 3.19 4.57
CA CYS A 34 -4.00 2.78 5.97
C CYS A 34 -2.66 2.14 6.31
N PHE A 35 -2.31 2.15 7.58
CA PHE A 35 -1.00 1.69 8.02
C PHE A 35 -1.14 0.81 9.25
N GLY A 36 -0.20 -0.12 9.41
CA GLY A 36 -0.17 -0.98 10.57
C GLY A 36 -1.20 -2.09 10.50
N GLU A 37 -1.86 -2.35 11.61
CA GLU A 37 -2.77 -3.49 11.72
C GLU A 37 -3.92 -3.45 10.72
N ASP A 38 -4.42 -2.27 10.38
CA ASP A 38 -5.53 -2.14 9.45
C ASP A 38 -5.15 -2.55 8.03
N ALA A 39 -3.86 -2.66 7.74
CA ALA A 39 -3.38 -3.10 6.44
C ALA A 39 -3.11 -4.60 6.37
N ARG A 40 -3.34 -5.32 7.46
CA ARG A 40 -3.05 -6.75 7.57
C ARG A 40 -4.29 -7.58 7.35
N VAL A 41 -4.11 -8.80 6.85
CA VAL A 41 -5.24 -9.72 6.67
C VAL A 41 -5.18 -10.82 7.73
N PRO A 42 -6.35 -11.33 8.18
CA PRO A 42 -6.38 -12.34 9.25
C PRO A 42 -5.57 -13.60 8.95
N GLU A 43 -5.59 -14.07 7.72
CA GLU A 43 -4.87 -15.28 7.34
C GLU A 43 -3.37 -15.14 7.54
N GLY A 44 -2.81 -13.98 7.17
CA GLY A 44 -1.38 -13.74 7.37
C GLY A 44 -1.04 -13.54 8.84
N ARG A 45 -1.95 -12.92 9.58
CA ARG A 45 -1.76 -12.76 11.02
C ARG A 45 -1.71 -14.12 11.71
N ALA A 46 -2.59 -15.03 11.33
CA ALA A 46 -2.62 -16.36 11.90
C ALA A 46 -1.33 -17.14 11.63
N LEU A 47 -0.64 -16.84 10.52
CA LEU A 47 0.62 -17.49 10.16
C LEU A 47 1.84 -16.79 10.74
N GLY A 48 1.65 -15.70 11.49
CA GLY A 48 2.75 -14.97 12.10
C GLY A 48 3.61 -14.20 11.10
N LEU A 49 3.03 -13.77 9.98
CA LEU A 49 3.78 -13.12 8.93
C LEU A 49 4.02 -11.63 9.16
N TYR A 50 3.33 -11.03 10.12
CA TYR A 50 3.39 -9.60 10.35
C TYR A 50 4.22 -9.25 11.58
N ASP A 51 5.54 -9.27 11.42
CA ASP A 51 6.41 -8.79 12.48
C ASP A 51 6.45 -7.26 12.48
N GLU A 52 7.06 -6.69 13.48
CA GLU A 52 7.08 -5.24 13.66
C GLU A 52 8.32 -4.58 13.07
N THR A 53 9.08 -5.31 12.25
CA THR A 53 10.31 -4.76 11.66
C THR A 53 10.05 -3.80 10.51
N VAL A 54 8.88 -3.88 9.90
CA VAL A 54 8.49 -3.03 8.78
C VAL A 54 7.09 -2.50 9.00
N LEU A 55 6.74 -1.44 8.29
CA LEU A 55 5.40 -0.87 8.37
C LEU A 55 4.51 -1.45 7.27
N ASP A 56 3.35 -1.96 7.66
CA ASP A 56 2.37 -2.43 6.69
C ASP A 56 1.59 -1.25 6.13
N ILE A 57 1.40 -1.26 4.81
CA ILE A 57 0.63 -0.22 4.12
C ILE A 57 -0.49 -0.88 3.32
N GLY A 58 -1.69 -0.34 3.45
CA GLY A 58 -2.83 -0.72 2.64
C GLY A 58 -3.32 0.50 1.91
N LEU A 59 -3.92 0.30 0.75
CA LEU A 59 -4.37 1.44 -0.04
C LEU A 59 -5.48 1.03 -0.99
N GLY A 60 -6.26 2.02 -1.38
CA GLY A 60 -7.27 1.86 -2.41
C GLY A 60 -7.39 3.15 -3.18
N MET A 61 -7.54 3.04 -4.50
CA MET A 61 -7.76 4.17 -5.36
C MET A 61 -9.17 4.08 -5.93
N ARG A 62 -9.80 5.24 -6.13
CA ARG A 62 -11.13 5.29 -6.72
C ARG A 62 -11.12 4.51 -8.04
N PRO A 63 -12.11 3.61 -8.28
CA PRO A 63 -12.04 2.70 -9.42
C PRO A 63 -11.89 3.37 -10.79
N ASP A 64 -12.52 4.52 -10.98
CA ASP A 64 -12.43 5.22 -12.28
C ASP A 64 -11.06 5.82 -12.55
N LEU A 65 -10.19 5.85 -11.54
CA LEU A 65 -8.82 6.34 -11.70
C LEU A 65 -7.83 5.21 -11.90
N THR A 66 -8.23 3.96 -11.66
CA THR A 66 -7.33 2.83 -11.86
C THR A 66 -7.12 2.58 -13.35
N GLY A 67 -5.95 2.03 -13.69
CA GLY A 67 -5.65 1.72 -15.08
C GLY A 67 -5.32 2.93 -15.94
N ARG A 68 -5.11 4.10 -15.35
CA ARG A 68 -4.82 5.34 -16.07
C ARG A 68 -3.38 5.81 -15.89
N GLY A 69 -2.52 4.90 -15.42
CA GLY A 69 -1.11 5.23 -15.21
C GLY A 69 -0.83 6.03 -13.95
N LEU A 70 -1.83 6.24 -13.10
CA LEU A 70 -1.69 7.04 -11.89
C LEU A 70 -1.25 6.23 -10.68
N GLY A 71 -1.27 4.91 -10.78
CA GLY A 71 -0.99 4.03 -9.65
C GLY A 71 0.36 4.25 -8.99
N PRO A 72 1.46 4.23 -9.77
CA PRO A 72 2.78 4.40 -9.17
C PRO A 72 2.93 5.71 -8.41
N GLU A 73 2.44 6.81 -8.96
CA GLU A 73 2.51 8.11 -8.30
C GLU A 73 1.70 8.13 -7.01
N PHE A 74 0.52 7.50 -7.03
CA PHE A 74 -0.32 7.42 -5.87
C PHE A 74 0.36 6.64 -4.74
N VAL A 75 0.94 5.49 -5.07
CA VAL A 75 1.65 4.67 -4.08
C VAL A 75 2.85 5.43 -3.52
N LEU A 76 3.65 6.05 -4.39
CA LEU A 76 4.82 6.81 -3.93
C LEU A 76 4.42 7.94 -2.99
N ALA A 77 3.31 8.61 -3.26
CA ALA A 77 2.83 9.66 -2.38
C ALA A 77 2.51 9.12 -0.98
N GLY A 78 1.88 7.95 -0.92
CA GLY A 78 1.60 7.30 0.36
C GLY A 78 2.86 6.89 1.10
N LEU A 79 3.85 6.39 0.37
CA LEU A 79 5.13 6.01 0.98
C LEU A 79 5.87 7.23 1.52
N HIS A 80 5.88 8.34 0.78
CA HIS A 80 6.48 9.59 1.27
C HIS A 80 5.80 10.07 2.54
N PHE A 81 4.48 10.06 2.55
CA PHE A 81 3.73 10.44 3.73
C PHE A 81 4.11 9.57 4.92
N ALA A 82 4.19 8.26 4.71
CA ALA A 82 4.49 7.32 5.78
C ALA A 82 5.93 7.47 6.29
N GLU A 83 6.87 7.73 5.39
CA GLU A 83 8.26 7.95 5.78
C GLU A 83 8.38 9.11 6.75
N GLU A 84 7.66 10.20 6.48
CA GLU A 84 7.69 11.36 7.36
C GLU A 84 6.88 11.15 8.63
N ARG A 85 5.70 10.54 8.50
CA ARG A 85 4.77 10.39 9.63
C ARG A 85 5.23 9.35 10.64
N PHE A 86 5.83 8.25 10.18
CA PHE A 86 6.19 7.12 11.01
C PHE A 86 7.70 6.89 11.11
N SER A 87 8.48 7.75 10.50
CA SER A 87 9.95 7.65 10.54
C SER A 87 10.48 6.28 10.14
N THR A 88 9.91 5.72 9.08
CA THR A 88 10.31 4.41 8.57
C THR A 88 10.54 4.49 7.07
N SER A 89 11.39 3.60 6.56
CA SER A 89 11.65 3.49 5.14
C SER A 89 11.48 2.06 4.62
N SER A 90 11.05 1.16 5.49
CA SER A 90 10.81 -0.25 5.13
C SER A 90 9.33 -0.53 5.19
N PHE A 91 8.79 -1.06 4.10
CA PHE A 91 7.35 -1.24 3.96
C PHE A 91 7.01 -2.66 3.53
N ARG A 92 5.83 -3.08 3.93
CA ARG A 92 5.27 -4.37 3.54
C ARG A 92 3.82 -4.12 3.12
N LEU A 93 3.35 -4.89 2.15
CA LEU A 93 1.93 -4.86 1.82
C LEU A 93 1.44 -6.27 1.51
N THR A 94 0.14 -6.44 1.61
CA THR A 94 -0.52 -7.70 1.30
C THR A 94 -1.51 -7.43 0.18
N VAL A 95 -1.45 -8.22 -0.88
CA VAL A 95 -2.32 -8.04 -2.04
C VAL A 95 -2.80 -9.38 -2.53
N ALA A 96 -4.05 -9.43 -3.00
CA ALA A 96 -4.58 -10.66 -3.59
C ALA A 96 -3.82 -10.97 -4.86
N SER A 97 -3.43 -12.24 -5.03
CA SER A 97 -2.61 -12.62 -6.17
C SER A 97 -3.29 -12.40 -7.52
N PHE A 98 -4.63 -12.43 -7.55
CA PHE A 98 -5.36 -12.19 -8.80
C PHE A 98 -5.36 -10.72 -9.21
N ASN A 99 -4.97 -9.82 -8.33
CA ASN A 99 -4.96 -8.40 -8.64
C ASN A 99 -3.67 -8.02 -9.36
N VAL A 100 -3.54 -8.50 -10.59
CA VAL A 100 -2.32 -8.38 -11.38
C VAL A 100 -1.93 -6.92 -11.61
N ARG A 101 -2.92 -6.07 -11.84
CA ARG A 101 -2.64 -4.63 -12.05
C ARG A 101 -1.97 -4.01 -10.83
N ALA A 102 -2.49 -4.29 -9.65
CA ALA A 102 -1.92 -3.75 -8.42
C ALA A 102 -0.51 -4.28 -8.20
N VAL A 103 -0.31 -5.58 -8.41
CA VAL A 103 1.02 -6.18 -8.25
C VAL A 103 2.04 -5.48 -9.14
N ARG A 104 1.68 -5.22 -10.40
CA ARG A 104 2.58 -4.53 -11.32
C ARG A 104 2.91 -3.12 -10.86
N VAL A 105 1.93 -2.41 -10.32
CA VAL A 105 2.16 -1.07 -9.79
C VAL A 105 3.14 -1.13 -8.63
N TYR A 106 2.93 -2.07 -7.71
CA TYR A 106 3.80 -2.21 -6.54
C TYR A 106 5.22 -2.56 -6.95
N GLU A 107 5.38 -3.45 -7.92
CA GLU A 107 6.71 -3.79 -8.42
C GLU A 107 7.42 -2.58 -9.01
N LYS A 108 6.69 -1.73 -9.72
CA LYS A 108 7.28 -0.52 -10.30
C LYS A 108 7.82 0.44 -9.26
N VAL A 109 7.26 0.43 -8.06
CA VAL A 109 7.73 1.32 -7.00
C VAL A 109 8.65 0.63 -5.99
N GLY A 110 9.11 -0.57 -6.32
CA GLY A 110 10.16 -1.21 -5.54
C GLY A 110 9.76 -2.34 -4.62
N PHE A 111 8.49 -2.75 -4.64
CA PHE A 111 8.08 -3.92 -3.86
C PHE A 111 8.41 -5.20 -4.59
N GLU A 112 8.77 -6.23 -3.84
CA GLU A 112 9.05 -7.56 -4.37
C GLU A 112 8.28 -8.60 -3.57
N VAL A 113 7.81 -9.64 -4.26
CA VAL A 113 7.09 -10.72 -3.59
C VAL A 113 8.05 -11.46 -2.66
N SER A 114 7.65 -11.56 -1.40
CA SER A 114 8.42 -12.27 -0.38
C SER A 114 7.81 -13.63 -0.09
N THR A 115 6.50 -13.70 0.04
CA THR A 115 5.80 -14.90 0.49
C THR A 115 4.43 -14.96 -0.16
N THR A 116 3.98 -16.17 -0.43
CA THR A 116 2.61 -16.43 -0.89
C THR A 116 1.92 -17.23 0.21
N PHE A 117 0.68 -16.90 0.53
CA PHE A 117 -0.06 -17.63 1.55
C PHE A 117 -1.55 -17.65 1.22
N GLY A 118 -2.30 -18.49 1.95
CA GLY A 118 -3.70 -18.70 1.66
C GLY A 118 -3.88 -19.61 0.46
N SER A 119 -5.11 -19.82 0.05
CA SER A 119 -5.40 -20.70 -1.08
C SER A 119 -6.73 -20.34 -1.71
N SER A 120 -6.76 -20.23 -3.03
CA SER A 120 -7.98 -20.05 -3.78
C SER A 120 -8.74 -21.37 -3.97
N ALA A 121 -8.12 -22.49 -3.61
CA ALA A 121 -8.77 -23.80 -3.70
C ALA A 121 -9.79 -24.05 -2.59
N THR A 122 -9.70 -23.31 -1.49
CA THR A 122 -10.64 -23.43 -0.37
C THR A 122 -11.87 -22.58 -0.67
N VAL A 123 -13.05 -23.10 -0.35
CA VAL A 123 -14.29 -22.34 -0.55
C VAL A 123 -14.19 -21.03 0.22
N GLY A 124 -14.40 -19.91 -0.49
CA GLY A 124 -14.24 -18.57 0.09
C GLY A 124 -12.81 -18.17 0.34
N GLY A 125 -11.84 -19.02 0.00
CA GLY A 125 -10.44 -18.75 0.23
C GLY A 125 -9.84 -17.88 -0.86
N ARG A 126 -8.67 -17.31 -0.56
CA ARG A 126 -7.97 -16.41 -1.46
C ARG A 126 -6.47 -16.58 -1.27
N GLU A 127 -5.76 -16.54 -2.37
CA GLU A 127 -4.30 -16.51 -2.30
C GLU A 127 -3.82 -15.08 -2.19
N TRP A 128 -2.88 -14.87 -1.29
CA TRP A 128 -2.31 -13.56 -1.01
C TRP A 128 -0.83 -13.54 -1.31
N LEU A 129 -0.35 -12.40 -1.76
CA LEU A 129 1.08 -12.15 -1.89
C LEU A 129 1.48 -11.16 -0.81
N LEU A 130 2.55 -11.47 -0.12
CA LEU A 130 3.20 -10.56 0.82
C LEU A 130 4.36 -9.94 0.08
N MET A 131 4.36 -8.63 -0.04
CA MET A 131 5.40 -7.92 -0.76
C MET A 131 6.17 -7.00 0.18
N LEU A 132 7.47 -6.90 -0.03
CA LEU A 132 8.35 -6.08 0.80
C LEU A 132 9.04 -5.05 -0.07
N ARG A 133 9.16 -3.84 0.48
CA ARG A 133 9.98 -2.78 -0.11
C ARG A 133 11.04 -2.42 0.91
N PRO A 134 12.31 -2.70 0.62
CA PRO A 134 13.39 -2.37 1.56
C PRO A 134 13.56 -0.87 1.70
N PRO A 135 14.37 -0.41 2.63
CA PRO A 135 14.69 1.00 2.76
C PRO A 135 15.03 1.60 1.40
N ALA A 136 14.70 2.89 1.22
CA ALA A 136 14.90 3.54 -0.05
C ALA A 136 16.25 3.16 -0.64
N TYR A 137 16.20 2.60 -1.82
CA TYR A 137 17.40 2.14 -2.48
C TYR A 137 18.29 3.33 -2.82
N GLU A 138 19.50 3.28 -2.34
CA GLU A 138 20.48 4.28 -2.71
C GLU A 138 21.19 3.76 -3.95
N PRO A 139 21.02 4.41 -5.11
CA PRO A 139 21.69 3.95 -6.31
C PRO A 139 23.19 3.86 -6.07
N LYS A 140 23.77 2.76 -6.51
CA LYS A 140 25.21 2.62 -6.42
C LYS A 140 25.86 3.70 -7.25
N ARG A 141 26.85 4.34 -6.71
CA ARG A 141 27.54 5.40 -7.40
C ARG A 141 28.87 4.93 -7.93
#